data_f3d583a3ad853973199760a88e70a6ea
#
_entry.id   f3d583a3ad853973199760a88e70a6ea
#
_cell.length_a   1.000
_cell.length_b   1.000
_cell.length_c   1.000
_cell.angle_alpha   90.00
_cell.angle_beta   90.00
_cell.angle_gamma   90.00
#
_symmetry.space_group_name_H-M   'P 1'
#
loop_
_entity.id
_entity.type
_entity.pdbx_description
1 polymer ?
#
loop_
_entity_poly.entity_id
_entity_poly.type
_entity_poly.pdbx_seq_one_letter_code
_entity_poly.pdbx_strand_id
1 'polypeptide(L)'
;MKHLRKIVSILLTAIMVLAMCIPVMADGVTGGNGYTITAPDNGHTYDIYQIFTGEVSGGNLIKEKWGENAKNVNSTVKKGDTVPSGVLQALEAVSQEITHTDSEQLNVITKYVDFNSSAIATITGGQSTGALPVGYYLIKDVASTNTNNNDAFSIYMVKLLNSNITIQPKVSVPTAEKKVKDVNDSTGITTVDNQNSNTEWIDSADYDIGDDVPFQLKGTVAADYDRYTKYKFVFHDKQQKDQNGASVFNFKPDTVKVTVDGQEVKNTETNKYYNVKTTGLSDGDDFEIEFSNLKQISSVHAGSVIIVEYNATLNSNAVIGKGGNKNTMHLEYSNNPEQEGSTGHTPDDTVIVFTYQTTINKVDKDKNPLEGAEFTLEKFYKNESNGEWRSITKVNNGSSTVFEFAGLDDGYYRLTETTHPEGYNPIGPIYFTITAEHELLSDNPGLISLRATETTEQHTNKEAGSITFTSTNEDDGILTTNVVNKKGSLLPETGGIGTTIFYIVGVVLVLGAGVLLVTKKRMNADK
;
A
#
# COMPACT_ATOMS: atom_id res chain seq x y z
N MET A 1 1.86 25.69 -1.29
CA MET A 1 3.10 25.47 -0.51
C MET A 1 3.22 24.07 0.14
N LYS A 2 2.19 23.19 0.02
CA LYS A 2 2.26 21.79 0.49
C LYS A 2 2.87 20.81 -0.53
N HIS A 3 2.91 21.19 -1.81
CA HIS A 3 3.44 20.34 -2.91
C HIS A 3 4.96 20.34 -3.06
N LEU A 4 5.67 21.23 -2.37
CA LEU A 4 7.14 21.33 -2.49
C LEU A 4 7.89 20.31 -1.59
N ARG A 5 7.20 19.66 -0.64
CA ARG A 5 7.83 18.69 0.27
C ARG A 5 7.91 17.26 -0.31
N LYS A 6 6.99 16.90 -1.23
CA LYS A 6 6.97 15.55 -1.84
C LYS A 6 8.03 15.35 -2.95
N ILE A 7 8.46 16.42 -3.62
CA ILE A 7 9.50 16.36 -4.67
C ILE A 7 10.90 16.13 -4.09
N VAL A 8 11.09 16.44 -2.80
CA VAL A 8 12.39 16.31 -2.14
C VAL A 8 12.72 14.85 -1.78
N SER A 9 11.72 13.98 -1.58
CA SER A 9 12.00 12.58 -1.23
C SER A 9 12.37 11.68 -2.42
N ILE A 10 11.94 12.02 -3.64
CA ILE A 10 12.26 11.24 -4.85
C ILE A 10 13.61 11.65 -5.48
N LEU A 11 14.10 12.86 -5.18
CA LEU A 11 15.37 13.35 -5.74
C LEU A 11 16.58 13.11 -4.81
N LEU A 12 16.37 12.55 -3.62
CA LEU A 12 17.47 12.32 -2.65
C LEU A 12 18.20 10.97 -2.84
N THR A 13 17.76 10.13 -3.76
CA THR A 13 18.40 8.85 -4.06
C THR A 13 19.54 8.93 -5.08
N ALA A 14 19.86 10.10 -5.61
CA ALA A 14 20.90 10.25 -6.63
C ALA A 14 21.98 11.28 -6.31
N ILE A 15 22.08 11.76 -5.08
CA ILE A 15 23.22 12.58 -4.67
C ILE A 15 24.07 11.74 -3.71
N MET A 16 25.07 11.06 -4.29
CA MET A 16 26.29 10.76 -3.55
C MET A 16 26.82 12.10 -3.01
N VAL A 17 26.45 12.45 -1.80
CA VAL A 17 27.13 13.51 -1.09
C VAL A 17 28.48 12.93 -0.71
N LEU A 18 29.51 13.28 -1.50
CA LEU A 18 30.86 13.32 -1.00
C LEU A 18 30.79 14.18 0.26
N ALA A 19 30.64 13.58 1.42
CA ALA A 19 30.88 14.25 2.67
C ALA A 19 32.42 14.46 2.76
N MET A 20 32.90 15.43 2.01
CA MET A 20 34.16 16.07 2.40
C MET A 20 33.92 16.56 3.82
N CYS A 21 34.69 16.03 4.77
CA CYS A 21 34.87 16.67 6.07
C CYS A 21 35.36 18.10 5.79
N ILE A 22 34.42 19.06 5.78
CA ILE A 22 34.82 20.48 5.76
C ILE A 22 35.35 20.74 7.15
N PRO A 23 36.65 20.95 7.33
CA PRO A 23 37.15 21.35 8.63
C PRO A 23 36.56 22.73 8.94
N VAL A 24 35.78 22.79 10.00
CA VAL A 24 35.47 24.09 10.61
C VAL A 24 36.79 24.62 11.11
N MET A 25 37.31 25.63 10.44
CA MET A 25 38.53 26.36 10.87
C MET A 25 38.22 27.06 12.19
N ALA A 26 38.54 26.42 13.29
CA ALA A 26 38.63 27.10 14.56
C ALA A 26 40.03 27.75 14.64
N ASP A 27 40.05 29.06 14.69
CA ASP A 27 41.26 29.85 14.88
C ASP A 27 42.04 29.42 16.13
N GLY A 28 43.31 29.11 15.94
CA GLY A 28 44.38 29.31 16.88
C GLY A 28 44.31 28.56 18.21
N VAL A 29 44.68 27.28 18.23
CA VAL A 29 45.21 26.66 19.46
C VAL A 29 46.65 26.23 19.23
N THR A 30 47.55 27.13 19.58
CA THR A 30 48.97 26.81 19.81
C THR A 30 49.09 26.13 21.18
N GLY A 31 49.41 24.81 21.19
CA GLY A 31 49.89 24.11 22.38
C GLY A 31 48.83 23.38 23.22
N GLY A 32 48.22 22.34 22.68
CA GLY A 32 47.43 21.38 23.43
C GLY A 32 47.47 20.00 22.75
N ASN A 33 47.79 18.97 23.51
CA ASN A 33 48.06 17.63 23.03
C ASN A 33 46.76 16.90 22.61
N GLY A 34 46.32 17.14 21.38
CA GLY A 34 45.32 16.27 20.76
C GLY A 34 44.01 16.97 20.33
N TYR A 35 43.22 16.22 19.57
CA TYR A 35 41.92 16.64 19.03
C TYR A 35 40.83 15.69 19.53
N THR A 36 39.58 16.09 19.41
CA THR A 36 38.42 15.28 19.87
C THR A 36 37.65 14.72 18.69
N ILE A 37 37.01 13.57 18.92
CA ILE A 37 36.00 12.97 18.04
C ILE A 37 34.65 13.10 18.76
N THR A 38 33.65 13.67 18.11
CA THR A 38 32.30 13.88 18.67
C THR A 38 31.29 12.99 17.97
N ALA A 39 30.46 12.26 18.73
CA ALA A 39 29.34 11.49 18.21
C ALA A 39 28.19 12.43 17.80
N PRO A 40 27.47 12.14 16.71
CA PRO A 40 26.22 12.82 16.43
C PRO A 40 25.14 12.44 17.47
N ASP A 41 24.14 13.30 17.64
CA ASP A 41 23.01 13.04 18.53
C ASP A 41 21.95 12.21 17.78
N ASN A 42 22.25 10.93 17.57
CA ASN A 42 21.42 9.99 16.77
C ASN A 42 21.07 8.70 17.53
N GLY A 43 21.34 8.63 18.84
CA GLY A 43 21.05 7.45 19.66
C GLY A 43 22.07 6.30 19.53
N HIS A 44 23.07 6.42 18.66
CA HIS A 44 24.10 5.39 18.49
C HIS A 44 25.27 5.54 19.46
N THR A 45 25.94 4.40 19.71
CA THR A 45 27.16 4.30 20.51
C THR A 45 28.31 3.88 19.62
N TYR A 46 29.41 4.59 19.69
CA TYR A 46 30.57 4.41 18.85
C TYR A 46 31.80 4.05 19.65
N ASP A 47 32.42 2.91 19.30
CA ASP A 47 33.75 2.51 19.78
C ASP A 47 34.82 3.06 18.85
N ILE A 48 35.88 3.63 19.44
CA ILE A 48 36.98 4.29 18.73
C ILE A 48 38.26 3.50 18.92
N TYR A 49 38.86 3.09 17.81
CA TYR A 49 40.07 2.28 17.76
C TYR A 49 41.19 3.04 17.10
N GLN A 50 42.31 3.23 17.77
CA GLN A 50 43.51 3.87 17.21
C GLN A 50 44.36 2.86 16.43
N ILE A 51 44.49 3.03 15.11
CA ILE A 51 45.25 2.13 14.24
C ILE A 51 46.68 2.63 14.10
N PHE A 52 46.83 3.90 13.76
CA PHE A 52 48.12 4.54 13.55
C PHE A 52 48.22 5.89 14.31
N THR A 53 49.41 6.23 14.75
CA THR A 53 49.76 7.54 15.23
C THR A 53 51.06 8.02 14.54
N GLY A 54 51.48 9.26 14.71
CA GLY A 54 52.67 9.79 14.06
C GLY A 54 52.83 11.29 14.27
N GLU A 55 53.47 11.94 13.33
CA GLU A 55 53.61 13.39 13.25
C GLU A 55 52.81 13.92 12.05
N VAL A 56 52.39 15.17 12.06
CA VAL A 56 51.67 15.78 10.94
C VAL A 56 52.58 16.75 10.19
N SER A 57 52.63 16.59 8.87
CA SER A 57 53.32 17.50 7.98
C SER A 57 52.58 17.62 6.65
N GLY A 58 52.31 18.85 6.21
CA GLY A 58 51.63 19.12 4.96
C GLY A 58 50.20 18.50 4.89
N GLY A 59 49.52 18.32 6.04
CA GLY A 59 48.19 17.72 6.10
C GLY A 59 48.19 16.20 6.05
N ASN A 60 49.35 15.55 6.06
CA ASN A 60 49.48 14.08 6.09
C ASN A 60 50.11 13.62 7.40
N LEU A 61 49.77 12.38 7.81
CA LEU A 61 50.50 11.67 8.86
C LEU A 61 51.83 11.20 8.29
N ILE A 62 52.90 11.42 9.03
CA ILE A 62 54.25 10.98 8.69
C ILE A 62 54.89 10.29 9.90
N LYS A 63 55.96 9.52 9.66
CA LYS A 63 56.62 8.71 10.69
C LYS A 63 55.64 7.81 11.45
N GLU A 64 54.80 7.13 10.70
CA GLU A 64 53.69 6.35 11.19
C GLU A 64 54.15 5.25 12.16
N LYS A 65 53.44 5.16 13.26
CA LYS A 65 53.67 4.21 14.34
C LYS A 65 52.38 3.45 14.61
N TRP A 66 52.52 2.22 15.08
CA TRP A 66 51.37 1.41 15.51
C TRP A 66 50.63 2.07 16.66
N GLY A 67 49.33 2.20 16.52
CA GLY A 67 48.41 2.71 17.56
C GLY A 67 48.08 1.67 18.63
N GLU A 68 47.23 2.08 19.57
CA GLU A 68 46.81 1.25 20.71
C GLU A 68 46.10 -0.03 20.30
N ASN A 69 45.24 0.06 19.27
CA ASN A 69 44.37 -1.01 18.81
C ASN A 69 44.87 -1.69 17.51
N ALA A 70 46.13 -1.52 17.20
CA ALA A 70 46.69 -2.17 16.02
C ALA A 70 46.84 -3.68 16.25
N LYS A 71 46.29 -4.52 15.33
CA LYS A 71 46.31 -5.97 15.38
C LYS A 71 47.72 -6.56 15.41
N ASN A 72 48.68 -5.83 14.86
CA ASN A 72 50.09 -6.27 14.82
C ASN A 72 50.84 -6.01 16.13
N VAL A 73 50.22 -5.31 17.09
CA VAL A 73 50.80 -5.14 18.42
C VAL A 73 50.66 -6.46 19.17
N ASN A 74 51.80 -7.03 19.53
CA ASN A 74 51.92 -8.35 20.20
C ASN A 74 53.14 -8.38 21.11
N SER A 75 53.66 -9.54 21.46
CA SER A 75 54.84 -9.69 22.32
C SER A 75 56.14 -9.10 21.70
N THR A 76 56.21 -9.02 20.38
CA THR A 76 57.41 -8.57 19.64
C THR A 76 57.25 -7.18 19.00
N VAL A 77 56.05 -6.84 18.51
CA VAL A 77 55.71 -5.51 17.97
C VAL A 77 54.89 -4.76 18.99
N LYS A 78 55.36 -3.57 19.40
CA LYS A 78 54.73 -2.77 20.43
C LYS A 78 54.04 -1.55 19.85
N LYS A 79 53.06 -1.04 20.59
CA LYS A 79 52.53 0.30 20.38
C LYS A 79 53.68 1.30 20.33
N GLY A 80 53.68 2.17 19.32
CA GLY A 80 54.71 3.16 19.09
C GLY A 80 55.88 2.70 18.23
N ASP A 81 55.96 1.40 17.87
CA ASP A 81 56.93 0.92 16.89
C ASP A 81 56.55 1.41 15.48
N THR A 82 57.57 1.60 14.63
CA THR A 82 57.39 2.09 13.27
C THR A 82 56.59 1.11 12.43
N VAL A 83 55.64 1.61 11.66
CA VAL A 83 54.85 0.82 10.73
C VAL A 83 55.69 0.42 9.53
N PRO A 84 55.74 -0.87 9.14
CA PRO A 84 56.51 -1.33 7.98
C PRO A 84 56.04 -0.66 6.68
N SER A 85 56.95 -0.33 5.78
CA SER A 85 56.65 0.32 4.50
C SER A 85 55.67 -0.46 3.63
N GLY A 86 55.70 -1.80 3.68
CA GLY A 86 54.76 -2.65 2.93
C GLY A 86 53.31 -2.50 3.39
N VAL A 87 53.06 -2.20 4.68
CA VAL A 87 51.71 -1.89 5.18
C VAL A 87 51.25 -0.55 4.64
N LEU A 88 52.11 0.47 4.70
CA LEU A 88 51.80 1.81 4.18
C LEU A 88 51.52 1.77 2.68
N GLN A 89 52.28 1.00 1.90
CA GLN A 89 52.05 0.80 0.46
C GLN A 89 50.68 0.13 0.20
N ALA A 90 50.29 -0.87 1.00
CA ALA A 90 49.01 -1.54 0.84
C ALA A 90 47.83 -0.59 1.13
N LEU A 91 47.96 0.31 2.08
CA LEU A 91 46.98 1.35 2.41
C LEU A 91 46.93 2.44 1.34
N GLU A 92 48.10 2.87 0.85
CA GLU A 92 48.24 3.87 -0.20
C GLU A 92 47.60 3.39 -1.52
N ALA A 93 47.75 2.10 -1.84
CA ALA A 93 47.17 1.51 -3.03
C ALA A 93 45.64 1.60 -3.08
N VAL A 94 44.96 1.65 -1.95
CA VAL A 94 43.46 1.75 -1.85
C VAL A 94 43.00 3.13 -1.36
N SER A 95 43.92 4.10 -1.22
CA SER A 95 43.58 5.41 -0.62
C SER A 95 42.85 6.38 -1.57
N GLN A 96 42.77 6.07 -2.86
CA GLN A 96 42.14 6.94 -3.86
C GLN A 96 40.66 6.64 -3.99
N GLU A 97 39.81 7.47 -3.45
CA GLU A 97 38.34 7.35 -3.48
C GLU A 97 37.75 7.28 -4.90
N ILE A 98 38.46 7.80 -5.92
CA ILE A 98 38.00 7.78 -7.32
C ILE A 98 38.10 6.36 -7.94
N THR A 99 39.04 5.54 -7.43
CA THR A 99 39.35 4.21 -8.00
C THR A 99 38.92 3.05 -7.10
N HIS A 100 38.63 3.33 -5.83
CA HIS A 100 38.28 2.33 -4.83
C HIS A 100 37.07 2.74 -4.02
N THR A 101 36.19 1.77 -3.78
CA THR A 101 35.01 1.96 -2.94
C THR A 101 35.36 2.02 -1.45
N ASP A 102 34.50 2.63 -0.62
CA ASP A 102 34.64 2.61 0.83
C ASP A 102 34.81 1.17 1.38
N SER A 103 34.11 0.20 0.80
CA SER A 103 34.21 -1.21 1.17
C SER A 103 35.61 -1.80 0.90
N GLU A 104 36.20 -1.51 -0.25
CA GLU A 104 37.55 -1.97 -0.58
C GLU A 104 38.58 -1.35 0.38
N GLN A 105 38.47 -0.08 0.68
CA GLN A 105 39.34 0.61 1.63
C GLN A 105 39.21 0.02 3.04
N LEU A 106 37.99 -0.18 3.52
CA LEU A 106 37.71 -0.78 4.83
C LEU A 106 38.23 -2.21 4.93
N ASN A 107 38.06 -3.03 3.88
CA ASN A 107 38.56 -4.39 3.84
C ASN A 107 40.09 -4.49 3.98
N VAL A 108 40.83 -3.48 3.55
CA VAL A 108 42.29 -3.42 3.77
C VAL A 108 42.62 -2.93 5.17
N ILE A 109 41.93 -1.89 5.65
CA ILE A 109 42.23 -1.25 6.93
C ILE A 109 41.88 -2.14 8.13
N THR A 110 40.74 -2.82 8.09
CA THR A 110 40.28 -3.71 9.16
C THR A 110 41.22 -4.88 9.44
N LYS A 111 42.07 -5.25 8.46
CA LYS A 111 43.13 -6.25 8.68
C LYS A 111 44.16 -5.83 9.73
N TYR A 112 44.28 -4.55 9.98
CA TYR A 112 45.25 -3.96 10.90
C TYR A 112 44.64 -3.52 12.24
N VAL A 113 43.34 -3.77 12.48
CA VAL A 113 42.64 -3.44 13.73
C VAL A 113 42.38 -4.67 14.57
N ASP A 114 42.66 -4.61 15.86
CA ASP A 114 42.29 -5.62 16.83
C ASP A 114 40.96 -5.22 17.53
N PHE A 115 39.86 -5.73 17.01
CA PHE A 115 38.54 -5.51 17.60
C PHE A 115 38.30 -6.27 18.92
N ASN A 116 39.22 -7.17 19.33
CA ASN A 116 39.15 -7.84 20.61
C ASN A 116 39.84 -7.02 21.71
N SER A 117 40.62 -6.00 21.34
CA SER A 117 41.17 -5.05 22.29
C SER A 117 40.10 -4.05 22.74
N SER A 118 40.23 -3.52 23.96
CA SER A 118 39.35 -2.46 24.43
C SER A 118 39.50 -1.22 23.54
N ALA A 119 38.38 -0.64 23.09
CA ALA A 119 38.38 0.65 22.41
C ALA A 119 39.05 1.71 23.28
N ILE A 120 39.79 2.66 22.66
CA ILE A 120 40.43 3.76 23.40
C ILE A 120 39.43 4.78 23.95
N ALA A 121 38.24 4.83 23.37
CA ALA A 121 37.10 5.60 23.82
C ALA A 121 35.81 4.98 23.30
N THR A 122 34.74 5.10 24.10
CA THR A 122 33.36 4.83 23.70
C THR A 122 32.57 6.09 23.93
N ILE A 123 31.84 6.57 22.91
CA ILE A 123 31.03 7.79 22.96
C ILE A 123 29.62 7.53 22.44
N THR A 124 28.64 8.19 23.05
CA THR A 124 27.21 8.06 22.71
C THR A 124 26.65 9.44 22.42
N GLY A 125 25.63 9.52 21.61
CA GLY A 125 24.87 10.72 21.21
C GLY A 125 25.32 12.05 21.77
N GLY A 126 25.89 12.91 20.94
CA GLY A 126 26.39 14.24 21.29
C GLY A 126 27.66 14.29 22.13
N GLN A 127 28.16 13.16 22.64
CA GLN A 127 29.39 13.14 23.46
C GLN A 127 30.65 13.26 22.60
N SER A 128 31.71 13.82 23.23
CA SER A 128 33.03 13.89 22.63
C SER A 128 34.05 13.07 23.42
N THR A 129 35.03 12.51 22.73
CA THR A 129 36.20 11.91 23.39
C THR A 129 36.98 12.94 24.21
N GLY A 130 37.83 12.48 25.11
CA GLY A 130 38.95 13.29 25.55
C GLY A 130 39.89 13.65 24.38
N ALA A 131 40.92 14.44 24.65
CA ALA A 131 41.94 14.76 23.64
C ALA A 131 42.68 13.49 23.20
N LEU A 132 42.64 13.18 21.91
CA LEU A 132 43.28 12.02 21.29
C LEU A 132 44.53 12.49 20.50
N PRO A 133 45.61 11.69 20.44
CA PRO A 133 46.76 11.97 19.59
C PRO A 133 46.41 12.07 18.11
N VAL A 134 47.20 12.75 17.32
CA VAL A 134 47.08 12.72 15.87
C VAL A 134 47.28 11.33 15.33
N GLY A 135 46.45 10.91 14.34
CA GLY A 135 46.52 9.58 13.81
C GLY A 135 45.32 9.19 12.96
N TYR A 136 45.27 7.88 12.65
CA TYR A 136 44.17 7.24 11.97
C TYR A 136 43.39 6.40 12.96
N TYR A 137 42.08 6.59 12.96
CA TYR A 137 41.16 5.93 13.86
C TYR A 137 40.08 5.21 13.06
N LEU A 138 39.73 4.00 13.51
CA LEU A 138 38.54 3.34 13.06
C LEU A 138 37.43 3.60 14.08
N ILE A 139 36.28 3.96 13.58
CA ILE A 139 35.09 4.17 14.37
C ILE A 139 34.11 3.07 14.04
N LYS A 140 33.70 2.30 15.05
CA LYS A 140 32.75 1.20 14.93
C LYS A 140 31.49 1.57 15.68
N ASP A 141 30.38 1.56 14.99
CA ASP A 141 29.05 1.66 15.56
C ASP A 141 28.69 0.34 16.21
N VAL A 142 28.40 0.33 17.51
CA VAL A 142 28.26 -0.90 18.29
C VAL A 142 26.91 -1.06 18.98
N ALA A 143 26.14 0.00 19.14
CA ALA A 143 24.81 -0.07 19.75
C ALA A 143 23.94 1.11 19.30
N SER A 144 22.64 0.90 19.27
CA SER A 144 21.64 1.93 19.04
C SER A 144 20.55 1.84 20.13
N THR A 145 20.08 3.00 20.57
CA THR A 145 18.92 3.16 21.45
C THR A 145 17.66 3.51 20.66
N ASN A 146 17.74 3.57 19.33
CA ASN A 146 16.59 3.86 18.48
C ASN A 146 15.54 2.76 18.57
N THR A 147 14.32 3.15 18.90
CA THR A 147 13.18 2.23 19.02
C THR A 147 12.49 1.95 17.68
N ASN A 148 12.81 2.73 16.65
CA ASN A 148 12.13 2.65 15.35
C ASN A 148 12.69 1.58 14.42
N ASN A 149 13.71 0.85 14.82
CA ASN A 149 14.37 -0.25 14.07
C ASN A 149 14.78 0.05 12.62
N ASN A 150 14.43 1.22 12.07
CA ASN A 150 14.89 1.68 10.75
C ASN A 150 16.30 2.24 10.88
N ASP A 151 17.24 1.35 11.09
CA ASP A 151 18.57 1.66 11.56
C ASP A 151 19.63 0.77 10.91
N ALA A 152 20.84 1.28 10.71
CA ALA A 152 21.96 0.52 10.22
C ALA A 152 23.26 0.94 10.94
N PHE A 153 24.12 -0.05 11.14
CA PHE A 153 25.39 0.11 11.82
C PHE A 153 26.50 0.31 10.80
N SER A 154 27.45 1.18 11.12
CA SER A 154 28.54 1.53 10.24
C SER A 154 29.92 1.41 10.88
N ILE A 155 30.92 1.12 10.04
CA ILE A 155 32.34 1.25 10.36
C ILE A 155 32.97 2.19 9.36
N TYR A 156 33.79 3.11 9.82
CA TYR A 156 34.54 4.00 8.94
C TYR A 156 35.82 4.51 9.59
N MET A 157 36.73 4.94 8.74
CA MET A 157 38.03 5.47 9.18
C MET A 157 37.99 7.00 9.19
N VAL A 158 38.61 7.59 10.20
CA VAL A 158 38.80 9.02 10.28
C VAL A 158 40.27 9.36 10.44
N LYS A 159 40.69 10.51 9.87
CA LYS A 159 42.02 11.10 9.97
C LYS A 159 41.97 12.24 10.97
N LEU A 160 42.42 12.02 12.20
CA LEU A 160 42.50 13.05 13.23
C LEU A 160 43.88 13.71 13.17
N LEU A 161 44.04 14.75 12.34
CA LEU A 161 45.36 15.33 12.02
C LEU A 161 45.53 16.75 12.50
N ASN A 162 44.55 17.63 12.29
CA ASN A 162 44.69 19.06 12.49
C ASN A 162 43.45 19.78 13.01
N SER A 163 42.36 19.03 13.29
CA SER A 163 41.10 19.57 13.80
C SER A 163 40.30 18.52 14.54
N ASN A 164 39.36 18.97 15.36
CA ASN A 164 38.31 18.11 15.92
C ASN A 164 37.42 17.57 14.79
N ILE A 165 36.87 16.38 14.99
CA ILE A 165 36.01 15.72 14.03
C ILE A 165 34.63 15.45 14.68
N THR A 166 33.55 15.75 13.97
CA THR A 166 32.23 15.25 14.30
C THR A 166 31.95 14.09 13.36
N ILE A 167 31.56 12.95 13.94
CA ILE A 167 31.16 11.74 13.21
C ILE A 167 29.99 12.09 12.29
N GLN A 168 30.11 11.73 11.00
CA GLN A 168 29.03 11.79 10.03
C GLN A 168 28.70 10.34 9.64
N PRO A 169 27.69 9.71 10.25
CA PRO A 169 27.37 8.32 9.94
C PRO A 169 26.96 8.20 8.48
N LYS A 170 27.57 7.29 7.76
CA LYS A 170 27.11 6.83 6.45
C LYS A 170 26.09 5.73 6.68
N VAL A 171 24.91 6.09 7.16
CA VAL A 171 23.81 5.16 7.33
C VAL A 171 23.15 4.96 5.98
N SER A 172 23.09 3.74 5.53
CA SER A 172 22.34 3.35 4.33
C SER A 172 21.32 2.31 4.73
N VAL A 173 20.06 2.73 4.73
CA VAL A 173 18.92 1.82 4.96
C VAL A 173 18.18 1.62 3.65
N PRO A 174 17.59 0.44 3.43
CA PRO A 174 16.67 0.20 2.32
C PRO A 174 15.46 1.14 2.37
N THR A 175 14.86 1.37 1.23
CA THR A 175 13.51 1.95 1.14
C THR A 175 12.51 0.86 0.77
N ALA A 176 11.27 1.03 1.19
CA ALA A 176 10.19 0.11 0.85
C ALA A 176 8.92 0.89 0.50
N GLU A 177 8.18 0.39 -0.47
CA GLU A 177 6.89 0.94 -0.91
C GLU A 177 5.92 -0.21 -1.19
N LYS A 178 4.66 -0.04 -0.81
CA LYS A 178 3.55 -0.92 -1.19
C LYS A 178 2.60 -0.16 -2.09
N LYS A 179 2.12 -0.81 -3.14
CA LYS A 179 1.18 -0.23 -4.10
C LYS A 179 0.10 -1.24 -4.46
N VAL A 180 -1.00 -0.73 -4.97
CA VAL A 180 -2.14 -1.48 -5.51
C VAL A 180 -2.43 -0.96 -6.91
N LYS A 181 -2.99 -1.81 -7.77
CA LYS A 181 -3.50 -1.40 -9.08
C LYS A 181 -5.02 -1.36 -9.01
N ASP A 182 -5.61 -0.36 -9.62
CA ASP A 182 -7.06 -0.17 -9.70
C ASP A 182 -7.51 -0.36 -11.16
N VAL A 183 -8.49 -1.24 -11.37
CA VAL A 183 -9.00 -1.58 -12.71
C VAL A 183 -10.53 -1.60 -12.67
N ASN A 184 -11.17 -0.64 -13.32
CA ASN A 184 -12.62 -0.62 -13.45
C ASN A 184 -13.11 -1.70 -14.41
N ASP A 185 -13.84 -2.67 -13.91
CA ASP A 185 -14.34 -3.83 -14.66
C ASP A 185 -15.29 -3.47 -15.81
N SER A 186 -16.09 -2.43 -15.62
CA SER A 186 -17.10 -2.01 -16.60
C SER A 186 -16.51 -1.32 -17.81
N THR A 187 -15.37 -0.66 -17.66
CA THR A 187 -14.68 0.07 -18.73
C THR A 187 -13.42 -0.63 -19.21
N GLY A 188 -12.83 -1.49 -18.37
CA GLY A 188 -11.52 -2.11 -18.58
C GLY A 188 -10.38 -1.09 -18.52
N ILE A 189 -10.61 0.06 -17.89
CA ILE A 189 -9.60 1.13 -17.77
C ILE A 189 -8.90 0.97 -16.43
N THR A 190 -7.57 1.01 -16.48
CA THR A 190 -6.75 1.09 -15.29
C THR A 190 -6.62 2.54 -14.86
N THR A 191 -6.82 2.82 -13.59
CA THR A 191 -6.61 4.14 -13.00
C THR A 191 -5.12 4.48 -12.99
N VAL A 192 -4.79 5.68 -13.42
CA VAL A 192 -3.40 6.15 -13.56
C VAL A 192 -3.24 7.50 -12.87
N ASP A 193 -2.18 7.64 -12.06
CA ASP A 193 -1.78 8.96 -11.58
C ASP A 193 -1.16 9.80 -12.71
N ASN A 194 -1.97 10.66 -13.28
CA ASN A 194 -1.56 11.56 -14.37
C ASN A 194 -0.80 12.80 -13.88
N GLN A 195 -0.67 13.01 -12.56
CA GLN A 195 -0.10 14.24 -12.02
C GLN A 195 1.41 14.17 -11.79
N ASN A 196 1.95 13.01 -11.47
CA ASN A 196 3.35 12.91 -11.03
C ASN A 196 4.20 11.94 -11.87
N SER A 197 3.77 10.72 -12.10
CA SER A 197 4.62 9.68 -12.69
C SER A 197 3.97 8.88 -13.80
N ASN A 198 2.71 9.15 -14.09
CA ASN A 198 1.92 8.37 -15.07
C ASN A 198 1.95 6.86 -14.74
N THR A 199 1.94 6.55 -13.42
CA THR A 199 1.97 5.19 -12.91
C THR A 199 0.57 4.63 -12.67
N GLU A 200 0.40 3.36 -12.94
CA GLU A 200 -0.79 2.58 -12.59
C GLU A 200 -0.70 1.89 -11.21
N TRP A 201 0.43 2.04 -10.51
CA TRP A 201 0.65 1.57 -9.16
C TRP A 201 0.44 2.72 -8.18
N ILE A 202 -0.65 2.66 -7.42
CA ILE A 202 -1.20 3.73 -6.58
C ILE A 202 -1.43 3.26 -5.14
N ASP A 203 -1.92 4.12 -4.25
CA ASP A 203 -2.05 3.79 -2.82
C ASP A 203 -3.46 3.38 -2.43
N SER A 204 -4.44 3.53 -3.31
CA SER A 204 -5.80 3.05 -3.07
C SER A 204 -6.50 2.63 -4.36
N ALA A 205 -7.44 1.70 -4.23
CA ALA A 205 -8.25 1.15 -5.31
C ALA A 205 -9.65 0.81 -4.79
N ASP A 206 -10.60 0.55 -5.69
CA ASP A 206 -11.86 -0.07 -5.32
C ASP A 206 -12.11 -1.36 -6.12
N TYR A 207 -12.79 -2.34 -5.50
CA TYR A 207 -13.00 -3.66 -6.06
C TYR A 207 -14.31 -4.30 -5.57
N ASP A 208 -14.90 -5.15 -6.40
CA ASP A 208 -15.98 -6.05 -5.96
C ASP A 208 -15.46 -7.12 -4.99
N ILE A 209 -16.30 -7.54 -4.05
CA ILE A 209 -16.00 -8.75 -3.27
C ILE A 209 -15.96 -9.96 -4.20
N GLY A 210 -14.86 -10.69 -4.17
CA GLY A 210 -14.56 -11.83 -5.04
C GLY A 210 -13.51 -11.55 -6.09
N ASP A 211 -13.15 -10.31 -6.31
CA ASP A 211 -12.13 -9.93 -7.28
C ASP A 211 -10.71 -10.13 -6.78
N ASP A 212 -9.82 -10.35 -7.73
CA ASP A 212 -8.39 -10.47 -7.49
C ASP A 212 -7.73 -9.09 -7.59
N VAL A 213 -7.32 -8.59 -6.46
CA VAL A 213 -6.64 -7.30 -6.33
C VAL A 213 -5.14 -7.48 -6.57
N PRO A 214 -4.55 -6.80 -7.57
CA PRO A 214 -3.11 -6.82 -7.80
C PRO A 214 -2.38 -5.88 -6.84
N PHE A 215 -1.38 -6.40 -6.14
CA PHE A 215 -0.51 -5.65 -5.24
C PHE A 215 0.95 -5.69 -5.70
N GLN A 216 1.70 -4.68 -5.34
CA GLN A 216 3.14 -4.60 -5.58
C GLN A 216 3.87 -4.20 -4.30
N LEU A 217 4.92 -4.96 -3.96
CA LEU A 217 5.91 -4.61 -2.93
C LEU A 217 7.20 -4.22 -3.65
N LYS A 218 7.77 -3.10 -3.27
CA LYS A 218 9.03 -2.61 -3.84
C LYS A 218 10.01 -2.35 -2.73
N GLY A 219 11.23 -2.85 -2.85
CA GLY A 219 12.33 -2.60 -1.93
C GLY A 219 13.59 -2.19 -2.67
N THR A 220 14.33 -1.22 -2.13
CA THR A 220 15.61 -0.77 -2.69
C THR A 220 16.74 -1.25 -1.81
N VAL A 221 17.73 -1.91 -2.38
CA VAL A 221 18.89 -2.44 -1.67
C VAL A 221 19.78 -1.29 -1.17
N ALA A 222 20.21 -1.38 0.09
CA ALA A 222 21.04 -0.36 0.73
C ALA A 222 22.38 -0.10 -0.02
N ALA A 223 22.89 1.13 0.05
CA ALA A 223 24.09 1.51 -0.68
C ALA A 223 25.38 0.84 -0.15
N ASP A 224 25.37 0.35 1.08
CA ASP A 224 26.48 -0.36 1.71
C ASP A 224 26.39 -1.90 1.57
N TYR A 225 25.48 -2.40 0.71
CA TYR A 225 25.25 -3.82 0.43
C TYR A 225 26.53 -4.64 0.20
N ASP A 226 27.52 -4.05 -0.48
CA ASP A 226 28.75 -4.76 -0.82
C ASP A 226 29.62 -5.11 0.41
N ARG A 227 29.38 -4.49 1.55
CA ARG A 227 30.07 -4.79 2.81
C ARG A 227 29.60 -6.07 3.48
N TYR A 228 28.40 -6.54 3.14
CA TYR A 228 27.79 -7.73 3.73
C TYR A 228 28.27 -9.00 3.03
N THR A 229 28.61 -10.01 3.80
CA THR A 229 28.87 -11.37 3.29
C THR A 229 27.57 -12.13 3.01
N LYS A 230 26.54 -11.83 3.77
CA LYS A 230 25.18 -12.35 3.64
C LYS A 230 24.20 -11.20 3.90
N TYR A 231 23.17 -11.09 3.08
CA TYR A 231 22.20 -10.02 3.18
C TYR A 231 20.79 -10.59 3.20
N LYS A 232 20.17 -10.57 4.39
CA LYS A 232 18.75 -10.92 4.57
C LYS A 232 17.88 -9.78 4.05
N PHE A 233 16.74 -10.13 3.41
CA PHE A 233 15.80 -9.16 2.87
C PHE A 233 14.42 -9.82 2.82
N VAL A 234 13.47 -9.35 3.62
CA VAL A 234 12.16 -9.98 3.78
C VAL A 234 11.07 -8.93 3.71
N PHE A 235 10.16 -9.12 2.78
CA PHE A 235 8.91 -8.37 2.77
C PHE A 235 7.92 -9.06 3.71
N HIS A 236 7.46 -8.33 4.72
CA HIS A 236 6.43 -8.72 5.67
C HIS A 236 5.12 -8.10 5.22
N ASP A 237 4.07 -8.89 5.07
CA ASP A 237 2.77 -8.42 4.58
C ASP A 237 1.67 -8.74 5.59
N LYS A 238 0.95 -7.69 6.00
CA LYS A 238 -0.10 -7.77 7.01
C LYS A 238 -1.40 -7.22 6.46
N GLN A 239 -2.36 -8.10 6.27
CA GLN A 239 -3.68 -7.79 5.78
C GLN A 239 -4.63 -7.46 6.93
N GLN A 240 -5.56 -6.54 6.70
CA GLN A 240 -6.60 -6.22 7.69
C GLN A 240 -7.38 -7.46 8.09
N LYS A 241 -7.78 -7.52 9.35
CA LYS A 241 -8.66 -8.55 9.90
C LYS A 241 -10.05 -7.98 10.16
N ASP A 242 -11.06 -8.80 9.99
CA ASP A 242 -12.42 -8.50 10.44
C ASP A 242 -12.51 -8.54 11.98
N GLN A 243 -13.71 -8.30 12.52
CA GLN A 243 -13.97 -8.31 13.97
C GLN A 243 -13.73 -9.69 14.63
N ASN A 244 -13.69 -10.77 13.85
CA ASN A 244 -13.45 -12.14 14.31
C ASN A 244 -11.99 -12.57 14.14
N GLY A 245 -11.14 -11.71 13.62
CA GLY A 245 -9.73 -11.98 13.36
C GLY A 245 -9.45 -12.70 12.04
N ALA A 246 -10.43 -12.80 11.15
CA ALA A 246 -10.25 -13.36 9.82
C ALA A 246 -9.74 -12.30 8.83
N SER A 247 -8.82 -12.66 7.92
CA SER A 247 -8.32 -11.75 6.90
C SER A 247 -9.43 -11.33 5.94
N VAL A 248 -9.40 -10.08 5.51
CA VAL A 248 -10.31 -9.54 4.47
C VAL A 248 -9.82 -9.87 3.06
N PHE A 249 -8.59 -10.37 2.93
CA PHE A 249 -8.01 -10.82 1.66
C PHE A 249 -7.62 -12.30 1.74
N ASN A 250 -7.68 -12.97 0.60
CA ASN A 250 -7.14 -14.31 0.42
C ASN A 250 -5.90 -14.21 -0.48
N PHE A 251 -4.72 -14.25 0.12
CA PHE A 251 -3.45 -14.23 -0.60
C PHE A 251 -3.32 -15.42 -1.56
N LYS A 252 -2.81 -15.19 -2.77
CA LYS A 252 -2.57 -16.19 -3.80
C LYS A 252 -1.07 -16.42 -4.04
N PRO A 253 -0.43 -17.36 -3.33
CA PRO A 253 1.02 -17.54 -3.38
C PRO A 253 1.55 -17.99 -4.76
N ASP A 254 0.72 -18.61 -5.59
CA ASP A 254 1.03 -19.03 -6.95
C ASP A 254 1.10 -17.88 -7.97
N THR A 255 0.61 -16.70 -7.59
CA THR A 255 0.67 -15.48 -8.42
C THR A 255 1.91 -14.65 -8.16
N VAL A 256 2.73 -15.01 -7.16
CA VAL A 256 3.92 -14.26 -6.79
C VAL A 256 4.93 -14.24 -7.92
N LYS A 257 5.29 -13.03 -8.35
CA LYS A 257 6.31 -12.76 -9.35
C LYS A 257 7.36 -11.80 -8.80
N VAL A 258 8.61 -12.16 -8.90
CA VAL A 258 9.74 -11.37 -8.40
C VAL A 258 10.58 -10.87 -9.55
N THR A 259 10.94 -9.58 -9.51
CA THR A 259 11.93 -8.99 -10.43
C THR A 259 13.01 -8.25 -9.67
N VAL A 260 14.21 -8.22 -10.24
CA VAL A 260 15.35 -7.41 -9.80
C VAL A 260 15.76 -6.52 -10.97
N ASP A 261 15.72 -5.22 -10.79
CA ASP A 261 16.02 -4.22 -11.84
C ASP A 261 15.29 -4.52 -13.16
N GLY A 262 14.00 -4.94 -13.03
CA GLY A 262 13.12 -5.28 -14.14
C GLY A 262 13.35 -6.68 -14.75
N GLN A 263 14.32 -7.45 -14.28
CA GLN A 263 14.58 -8.83 -14.74
C GLN A 263 13.93 -9.83 -13.79
N GLU A 264 13.14 -10.76 -14.35
CA GLU A 264 12.45 -11.78 -13.54
C GLU A 264 13.43 -12.76 -12.88
N VAL A 265 13.24 -13.00 -11.58
CA VAL A 265 13.97 -13.97 -10.78
C VAL A 265 13.08 -15.15 -10.49
N LYS A 266 13.41 -16.31 -11.07
CA LYS A 266 12.63 -17.54 -10.89
C LYS A 266 13.33 -18.53 -9.98
N ASN A 267 12.60 -19.05 -9.01
CA ASN A 267 13.01 -20.24 -8.30
C ASN A 267 13.02 -21.43 -9.26
N THR A 268 14.04 -22.25 -9.15
CA THR A 268 14.18 -23.53 -9.88
C THR A 268 14.37 -24.66 -8.88
N GLU A 269 14.38 -25.92 -9.32
CA GLU A 269 14.66 -27.06 -8.45
C GLU A 269 16.04 -26.96 -7.77
N THR A 270 17.01 -26.35 -8.45
CA THR A 270 18.39 -26.20 -7.98
C THR A 270 18.68 -24.88 -7.29
N ASN A 271 18.00 -23.81 -7.66
CA ASN A 271 18.23 -22.46 -7.13
C ASN A 271 16.94 -21.91 -6.52
N LYS A 272 16.88 -21.87 -5.21
CA LYS A 272 15.81 -21.20 -4.46
C LYS A 272 16.32 -19.86 -3.94
N TYR A 273 16.01 -18.81 -4.65
CA TYR A 273 16.44 -17.45 -4.31
C TYR A 273 15.57 -16.81 -3.22
N TYR A 274 14.28 -17.18 -3.17
CA TYR A 274 13.32 -16.68 -2.19
C TYR A 274 12.32 -17.76 -1.76
N ASN A 275 11.71 -17.56 -0.61
CA ASN A 275 10.64 -18.39 -0.07
C ASN A 275 9.37 -17.55 0.07
N VAL A 276 8.24 -18.10 -0.35
CA VAL A 276 6.92 -17.57 -0.03
C VAL A 276 6.42 -18.32 1.19
N LYS A 277 6.34 -17.65 2.33
CA LYS A 277 5.89 -18.23 3.59
C LYS A 277 4.47 -17.77 3.91
N THR A 278 3.63 -18.73 4.29
CA THR A 278 2.24 -18.52 4.76
C THR A 278 2.00 -19.15 6.13
N THR A 279 3.04 -19.71 6.72
CA THR A 279 3.03 -20.37 8.05
C THR A 279 4.36 -20.12 8.76
N GLY A 280 4.34 -20.14 10.11
CA GLY A 280 5.52 -19.82 10.90
C GLY A 280 5.97 -18.38 10.76
N LEU A 281 5.01 -17.48 10.62
CA LEU A 281 5.19 -16.06 10.38
C LEU A 281 5.50 -15.31 11.66
N SER A 282 6.10 -14.13 11.51
CA SER A 282 6.39 -13.20 12.61
C SER A 282 5.22 -12.22 12.80
N ASP A 283 5.05 -11.72 14.01
CA ASP A 283 4.29 -10.49 14.37
C ASP A 283 2.88 -10.29 13.77
N GLY A 284 2.21 -11.39 13.41
CA GLY A 284 0.83 -11.35 12.90
C GLY A 284 0.72 -11.03 11.41
N ASP A 285 1.79 -11.27 10.65
CA ASP A 285 1.79 -11.23 9.19
C ASP A 285 0.84 -12.28 8.60
N ASP A 286 0.39 -12.04 7.41
CA ASP A 286 -0.39 -12.99 6.61
C ASP A 286 0.51 -13.81 5.67
N PHE A 287 1.60 -13.21 5.21
CA PHE A 287 2.66 -13.91 4.49
C PHE A 287 3.97 -13.12 4.51
N GLU A 288 5.06 -13.81 4.19
CA GLU A 288 6.39 -13.24 4.00
C GLU A 288 6.98 -13.66 2.66
N ILE A 289 7.71 -12.76 1.99
CA ILE A 289 8.58 -13.08 0.86
C ILE A 289 10.02 -12.93 1.32
N GLU A 290 10.65 -14.06 1.65
CA GLU A 290 11.96 -14.09 2.28
C GLU A 290 13.08 -14.38 1.29
N PHE A 291 14.03 -13.47 1.18
CA PHE A 291 15.35 -13.67 0.62
C PHE A 291 16.34 -13.88 1.78
N SER A 292 16.64 -15.13 2.12
CA SER A 292 17.56 -15.44 3.23
C SER A 292 18.97 -14.90 2.98
N ASN A 293 19.36 -14.77 1.72
CA ASN A 293 20.62 -14.15 1.31
C ASN A 293 20.55 -13.63 -0.13
N LEU A 294 20.33 -12.33 -0.30
CA LEU A 294 20.33 -11.67 -1.61
C LEU A 294 21.64 -11.82 -2.40
N LYS A 295 22.78 -12.06 -1.72
CA LYS A 295 24.08 -12.29 -2.39
C LYS A 295 24.09 -13.53 -3.30
N GLN A 296 23.09 -14.40 -3.21
CA GLN A 296 22.93 -15.55 -4.13
C GLN A 296 22.41 -15.13 -5.50
N ILE A 297 21.83 -13.96 -5.63
CA ILE A 297 21.35 -13.40 -6.91
C ILE A 297 22.45 -12.48 -7.46
N SER A 298 23.19 -12.96 -8.44
CA SER A 298 24.40 -12.29 -8.94
C SER A 298 24.14 -10.91 -9.59
N SER A 299 22.91 -10.63 -10.01
CA SER A 299 22.51 -9.33 -10.56
C SER A 299 22.24 -8.27 -9.50
N VAL A 300 22.08 -8.65 -8.22
CA VAL A 300 21.80 -7.69 -7.13
C VAL A 300 23.07 -6.94 -6.75
N HIS A 301 22.95 -5.64 -6.67
CA HIS A 301 23.99 -4.70 -6.25
C HIS A 301 23.42 -3.59 -5.37
N ALA A 302 24.25 -2.75 -4.82
CA ALA A 302 23.82 -1.54 -4.08
C ALA A 302 22.90 -0.68 -4.96
N GLY A 303 21.73 -0.33 -4.44
CA GLY A 303 20.72 0.42 -5.16
C GLY A 303 19.82 -0.40 -6.09
N SER A 304 20.00 -1.70 -6.22
CA SER A 304 19.07 -2.57 -6.97
C SER A 304 17.65 -2.44 -6.43
N VAL A 305 16.67 -2.47 -7.33
CA VAL A 305 15.25 -2.42 -7.03
C VAL A 305 14.65 -3.82 -7.15
N ILE A 306 14.11 -4.32 -6.04
CA ILE A 306 13.40 -5.60 -5.98
C ILE A 306 11.91 -5.30 -5.95
N ILE A 307 11.17 -5.91 -6.89
CA ILE A 307 9.73 -5.80 -6.99
C ILE A 307 9.13 -7.20 -6.84
N VAL A 308 8.11 -7.28 -5.98
CA VAL A 308 7.25 -8.47 -5.84
C VAL A 308 5.83 -8.06 -6.22
N GLU A 309 5.28 -8.68 -7.24
CA GLU A 309 3.86 -8.56 -7.62
C GLU A 309 3.12 -9.81 -7.21
N TYR A 310 1.90 -9.65 -6.72
CA TYR A 310 1.02 -10.76 -6.33
C TYR A 310 -0.45 -10.35 -6.38
N ASN A 311 -1.35 -11.32 -6.37
CA ASN A 311 -2.77 -11.09 -6.25
C ASN A 311 -3.29 -11.59 -4.89
N ALA A 312 -4.32 -10.90 -4.38
CA ALA A 312 -5.12 -11.38 -3.26
C ALA A 312 -6.60 -11.11 -3.54
N THR A 313 -7.45 -12.11 -3.30
CA THR A 313 -8.90 -11.94 -3.51
C THR A 313 -9.51 -11.16 -2.36
N LEU A 314 -10.22 -10.06 -2.63
CA LEU A 314 -11.05 -9.38 -1.64
C LEU A 314 -12.22 -10.29 -1.26
N ASN A 315 -12.32 -10.71 0.00
CA ASN A 315 -13.29 -11.72 0.40
C ASN A 315 -14.50 -11.15 1.15
N SER A 316 -15.45 -12.01 1.52
CA SER A 316 -16.70 -11.61 2.18
C SER A 316 -16.54 -11.01 3.59
N ASN A 317 -15.34 -10.98 4.17
CA ASN A 317 -15.04 -10.31 5.44
C ASN A 317 -14.69 -8.84 5.22
N ALA A 318 -14.66 -8.37 3.97
CA ALA A 318 -14.31 -7.00 3.62
C ALA A 318 -15.21 -5.97 4.32
N VAL A 319 -14.59 -4.87 4.74
CA VAL A 319 -15.27 -3.72 5.34
C VAL A 319 -15.79 -2.82 4.23
N ILE A 320 -17.07 -2.48 4.32
CA ILE A 320 -17.73 -1.54 3.42
C ILE A 320 -17.42 -0.11 3.86
N GLY A 321 -17.16 0.78 2.89
CA GLY A 321 -17.09 2.23 3.11
C GLY A 321 -15.71 2.79 3.36
N LYS A 322 -15.67 3.99 3.93
CA LYS A 322 -14.49 4.87 4.03
C LYS A 322 -13.32 4.28 4.80
N GLY A 323 -13.57 3.36 5.72
CA GLY A 323 -12.51 2.65 6.44
C GLY A 323 -11.65 1.80 5.52
N GLY A 324 -12.23 1.31 4.42
CA GLY A 324 -11.60 0.46 3.43
C GLY A 324 -10.96 -0.79 4.03
N ASN A 325 -10.24 -1.51 3.22
CA ASN A 325 -9.55 -2.74 3.57
C ASN A 325 -8.05 -2.53 3.43
N LYS A 326 -7.37 -2.42 4.56
CA LYS A 326 -5.95 -2.07 4.60
C LYS A 326 -5.07 -3.29 4.31
N ASN A 327 -4.00 -3.04 3.57
CA ASN A 327 -2.93 -4.00 3.38
C ASN A 327 -1.59 -3.29 3.60
N THR A 328 -0.85 -3.71 4.62
CA THR A 328 0.34 -3.04 5.14
C THR A 328 1.58 -3.89 4.89
N MET A 329 2.70 -3.27 4.63
CA MET A 329 3.99 -3.93 4.42
C MET A 329 5.10 -3.19 5.15
N HIS A 330 6.08 -3.92 5.64
CA HIS A 330 7.42 -3.41 5.94
C HIS A 330 8.49 -4.37 5.41
N LEU A 331 9.71 -3.86 5.32
CA LEU A 331 10.87 -4.61 4.86
C LEU A 331 11.84 -4.85 6.01
N GLU A 332 12.12 -6.11 6.34
CA GLU A 332 13.21 -6.49 7.23
C GLU A 332 14.50 -6.68 6.42
N TYR A 333 15.60 -6.16 6.90
CA TYR A 333 16.89 -6.21 6.20
C TYR A 333 18.08 -6.38 7.15
N SER A 334 19.17 -6.95 6.64
CA SER A 334 20.45 -6.98 7.37
C SER A 334 20.95 -5.56 7.59
N ASN A 335 21.19 -5.17 8.82
CA ASN A 335 21.54 -3.79 9.20
C ASN A 335 22.93 -3.62 9.82
N ASN A 336 23.70 -4.71 10.01
CA ASN A 336 25.04 -4.64 10.57
C ASN A 336 26.00 -5.59 9.81
N PRO A 337 26.91 -5.07 8.99
CA PRO A 337 27.83 -5.91 8.21
C PRO A 337 28.87 -6.65 9.07
N GLU A 338 29.07 -6.24 10.34
CA GLU A 338 30.03 -6.86 11.26
C GLU A 338 29.36 -7.91 12.17
N GLN A 339 28.04 -8.02 12.14
CA GLN A 339 27.26 -8.95 12.97
C GLN A 339 26.21 -9.66 12.12
N GLU A 340 26.52 -10.86 11.67
CA GLU A 340 25.57 -11.69 10.93
C GLU A 340 24.33 -11.96 11.78
N GLY A 341 23.15 -11.81 11.17
CA GLY A 341 21.87 -12.02 11.84
C GLY A 341 21.27 -10.79 12.52
N SER A 342 22.01 -9.67 12.58
CA SER A 342 21.44 -8.38 12.99
C SER A 342 20.54 -7.85 11.89
N THR A 343 19.31 -7.44 12.26
CA THR A 343 18.31 -6.92 11.32
C THR A 343 17.67 -5.63 11.83
N GLY A 344 17.26 -4.80 10.89
CA GLY A 344 16.39 -3.66 11.08
C GLY A 344 15.17 -3.78 10.16
N HIS A 345 14.21 -2.89 10.29
CA HIS A 345 13.07 -2.85 9.38
C HIS A 345 12.69 -1.41 8.99
N THR A 346 12.12 -1.26 7.81
CA THR A 346 11.58 0.02 7.35
C THR A 346 10.31 0.39 8.13
N PRO A 347 9.88 1.65 8.12
CA PRO A 347 8.52 2.00 8.49
C PRO A 347 7.49 1.20 7.68
N ASP A 348 6.31 1.04 8.26
CA ASP A 348 5.16 0.46 7.58
C ASP A 348 4.71 1.35 6.41
N ASP A 349 4.30 0.72 5.30
CA ASP A 349 3.63 1.37 4.18
C ASP A 349 2.31 0.64 3.88
N THR A 350 1.23 1.40 3.67
CA THR A 350 -0.13 0.87 3.65
C THR A 350 -0.90 1.35 2.42
N VAL A 351 -1.54 0.41 1.73
CA VAL A 351 -2.54 0.68 0.70
C VAL A 351 -3.94 0.33 1.19
N ILE A 352 -4.98 0.92 0.59
CA ILE A 352 -6.37 0.70 0.98
C ILE A 352 -7.20 0.28 -0.24
N VAL A 353 -7.99 -0.77 -0.08
CA VAL A 353 -8.98 -1.22 -1.07
C VAL A 353 -10.38 -0.93 -0.56
N PHE A 354 -11.14 -0.14 -1.30
CA PHE A 354 -12.52 0.19 -0.98
C PHE A 354 -13.49 -0.78 -1.63
N THR A 355 -14.67 -0.90 -1.04
CA THR A 355 -15.82 -1.58 -1.62
C THR A 355 -17.09 -0.97 -1.03
N TYR A 356 -18.19 -0.99 -1.78
CA TYR A 356 -19.38 -0.19 -1.51
C TYR A 356 -20.64 -1.03 -1.36
N GLN A 357 -21.75 -0.38 -1.00
CA GLN A 357 -23.06 -0.99 -0.89
C GLN A 357 -24.12 -0.10 -1.54
N THR A 358 -25.10 -0.74 -2.17
CA THR A 358 -26.33 -0.08 -2.63
C THR A 358 -27.53 -0.62 -1.88
N THR A 359 -28.36 0.29 -1.33
CA THR A 359 -29.60 -0.04 -0.62
C THR A 359 -30.78 0.51 -1.41
N ILE A 360 -31.67 -0.39 -1.81
CA ILE A 360 -32.87 -0.11 -2.57
C ILE A 360 -34.08 -0.19 -1.64
N ASN A 361 -34.75 0.95 -1.39
CA ASN A 361 -36.03 1.00 -0.67
C ASN A 361 -37.18 0.91 -1.65
N LYS A 362 -37.97 -0.14 -1.52
CA LYS A 362 -39.19 -0.29 -2.30
C LYS A 362 -40.34 0.46 -1.66
N VAL A 363 -40.92 1.41 -2.40
CA VAL A 363 -41.94 2.31 -1.88
C VAL A 363 -43.09 2.55 -2.87
N ASP A 364 -44.24 3.00 -2.35
CA ASP A 364 -45.34 3.53 -3.15
C ASP A 364 -45.10 5.01 -3.54
N LYS A 365 -46.04 5.62 -4.26
CA LYS A 365 -46.01 7.02 -4.67
C LYS A 365 -45.95 8.01 -3.50
N ASP A 366 -46.41 7.61 -2.31
CA ASP A 366 -46.45 8.40 -1.10
C ASP A 366 -45.23 8.14 -0.19
N LYS A 367 -44.25 7.39 -0.70
CA LYS A 367 -42.99 6.94 -0.03
C LYS A 367 -43.24 6.00 1.15
N ASN A 368 -44.39 5.31 1.23
CA ASN A 368 -44.58 4.24 2.21
C ASN A 368 -43.90 2.96 1.71
N PRO A 369 -43.32 2.15 2.64
CA PRO A 369 -42.76 0.86 2.30
C PRO A 369 -43.77 -0.03 1.58
N LEU A 370 -43.37 -0.72 0.50
CA LEU A 370 -44.22 -1.50 -0.37
C LEU A 370 -43.67 -2.92 -0.52
N GLU A 371 -44.37 -3.88 0.06
CA GLU A 371 -44.01 -5.31 0.04
C GLU A 371 -44.34 -5.99 -1.28
N GLY A 372 -43.74 -7.16 -1.53
CA GLY A 372 -44.06 -8.05 -2.64
C GLY A 372 -43.25 -7.81 -3.92
N ALA A 373 -42.20 -6.95 -3.84
CA ALA A 373 -41.24 -6.83 -4.91
C ALA A 373 -40.05 -7.79 -4.73
N GLU A 374 -39.41 -8.16 -5.83
CA GLU A 374 -38.10 -8.79 -5.87
C GLU A 374 -37.22 -8.09 -6.90
N PHE A 375 -35.92 -7.98 -6.59
CA PHE A 375 -34.95 -7.34 -7.44
C PHE A 375 -33.74 -8.23 -7.69
N THR A 376 -33.18 -8.10 -8.90
CA THR A 376 -31.80 -8.50 -9.21
C THR A 376 -30.97 -7.28 -9.54
N LEU A 377 -29.73 -7.24 -9.06
CA LEU A 377 -28.71 -6.29 -9.46
C LEU A 377 -27.66 -7.00 -10.28
N GLU A 378 -27.26 -6.40 -11.39
CA GLU A 378 -26.21 -6.92 -12.26
C GLU A 378 -25.19 -5.81 -12.53
N LYS A 379 -23.89 -6.17 -12.57
CA LYS A 379 -22.79 -5.31 -13.00
C LYS A 379 -22.38 -5.68 -14.42
N PHE A 380 -22.01 -4.69 -15.21
CA PHE A 380 -21.46 -4.89 -16.54
C PHE A 380 -19.95 -5.10 -16.46
N TYR A 381 -19.47 -6.21 -17.03
CA TYR A 381 -18.04 -6.53 -17.15
C TYR A 381 -17.63 -6.43 -18.60
N LYS A 382 -16.67 -5.57 -18.89
CA LYS A 382 -16.09 -5.43 -20.23
C LYS A 382 -15.18 -6.62 -20.52
N ASN A 383 -15.37 -7.23 -21.68
CA ASN A 383 -14.48 -8.25 -22.20
C ASN A 383 -14.02 -7.91 -23.62
N GLU A 384 -13.14 -8.73 -24.20
CA GLU A 384 -12.57 -8.49 -25.54
C GLU A 384 -13.62 -8.45 -26.66
N SER A 385 -14.83 -9.01 -26.43
CA SER A 385 -15.86 -9.12 -27.46
C SER A 385 -16.90 -8.01 -27.38
N ASN A 386 -17.67 -7.88 -26.29
CA ASN A 386 -18.71 -6.85 -26.12
C ASN A 386 -19.03 -6.56 -24.63
N GLY A 387 -18.55 -7.37 -23.72
CA GLY A 387 -18.92 -7.34 -22.29
C GLY A 387 -20.15 -8.19 -21.98
N GLU A 388 -20.38 -8.41 -20.69
CA GLU A 388 -21.48 -9.20 -20.17
C GLU A 388 -22.01 -8.65 -18.85
N TRP A 389 -23.30 -8.87 -18.59
CA TRP A 389 -23.91 -8.57 -17.32
C TRP A 389 -23.80 -9.77 -16.39
N ARG A 390 -23.28 -9.57 -15.18
CA ARG A 390 -23.18 -10.61 -14.13
C ARG A 390 -23.99 -10.21 -12.91
N SER A 391 -24.72 -11.17 -12.35
CA SER A 391 -25.57 -10.94 -11.19
C SER A 391 -24.76 -10.77 -9.92
N ILE A 392 -25.10 -9.74 -9.14
CA ILE A 392 -24.59 -9.49 -7.80
C ILE A 392 -25.50 -10.18 -6.79
N THR A 393 -24.90 -10.85 -5.82
CA THR A 393 -25.67 -11.54 -4.77
C THR A 393 -26.29 -10.52 -3.81
N LYS A 394 -27.62 -10.58 -3.62
CA LYS A 394 -28.32 -9.77 -2.64
C LYS A 394 -27.94 -10.18 -1.21
N VAL A 395 -27.59 -9.24 -0.37
CA VAL A 395 -27.46 -9.44 1.07
C VAL A 395 -28.87 -9.34 1.68
N ASN A 396 -29.45 -10.44 2.08
CA ASN A 396 -30.79 -10.45 2.66
C ASN A 396 -30.72 -10.14 4.15
N ASN A 397 -31.25 -8.99 4.55
CA ASN A 397 -31.38 -8.56 5.95
C ASN A 397 -32.74 -8.90 6.57
N GLY A 398 -33.58 -9.69 5.91
CA GLY A 398 -34.91 -10.09 6.40
C GLY A 398 -36.02 -9.06 6.17
N SER A 399 -35.76 -7.95 5.50
CA SER A 399 -36.77 -6.97 5.09
C SER A 399 -37.41 -7.36 3.76
N SER A 400 -38.75 -7.20 3.66
CA SER A 400 -39.49 -7.39 2.42
C SER A 400 -39.57 -6.13 1.55
N THR A 401 -39.05 -5.01 2.04
CA THR A 401 -39.14 -3.70 1.38
C THR A 401 -37.79 -3.01 1.20
N VAL A 402 -36.70 -3.57 1.73
CA VAL A 402 -35.33 -3.06 1.62
C VAL A 402 -34.45 -4.17 1.02
N PHE A 403 -33.71 -3.82 -0.03
CA PHE A 403 -32.83 -4.74 -0.76
C PHE A 403 -31.42 -4.18 -0.74
N GLU A 404 -30.48 -4.92 -0.17
CA GLU A 404 -29.09 -4.54 0.00
C GLU A 404 -28.19 -5.37 -0.90
N PHE A 405 -27.30 -4.70 -1.60
CA PHE A 405 -26.27 -5.29 -2.44
C PHE A 405 -24.92 -4.70 -2.00
N ALA A 406 -24.08 -5.52 -1.39
CA ALA A 406 -22.81 -5.12 -0.80
C ALA A 406 -21.62 -5.74 -1.53
N GLY A 407 -20.46 -5.15 -1.36
CA GLY A 407 -19.24 -5.60 -2.01
C GLY A 407 -19.17 -5.15 -3.46
N LEU A 408 -19.55 -3.89 -3.71
CA LEU A 408 -19.59 -3.30 -5.04
C LEU A 408 -18.37 -2.39 -5.28
N ASP A 409 -17.93 -2.39 -6.49
CA ASP A 409 -16.93 -1.51 -7.07
C ASP A 409 -17.61 -0.32 -7.80
N ASP A 410 -16.85 0.63 -8.32
CA ASP A 410 -17.34 1.58 -9.30
C ASP A 410 -17.69 0.89 -10.63
N GLY A 411 -18.56 1.48 -11.46
CA GLY A 411 -18.93 0.86 -12.74
C GLY A 411 -20.40 0.99 -13.11
N TYR A 412 -20.82 0.17 -14.09
CA TYR A 412 -22.16 0.19 -14.68
C TYR A 412 -23.04 -0.90 -14.13
N TYR A 413 -24.24 -0.54 -13.67
CA TYR A 413 -25.19 -1.42 -13.00
C TYR A 413 -26.56 -1.40 -13.66
N ARG A 414 -27.25 -2.55 -13.60
CA ARG A 414 -28.64 -2.74 -14.02
C ARG A 414 -29.45 -3.36 -12.89
N LEU A 415 -30.44 -2.61 -12.38
CA LEU A 415 -31.42 -3.08 -11.39
C LEU A 415 -32.70 -3.51 -12.13
N THR A 416 -33.12 -4.74 -11.97
CA THR A 416 -34.33 -5.28 -12.59
C THR A 416 -35.31 -5.73 -11.52
N GLU A 417 -36.56 -5.21 -11.56
CA GLU A 417 -37.67 -5.73 -10.76
C GLU A 417 -38.15 -7.05 -11.38
N THR A 418 -37.86 -8.16 -10.73
CA THR A 418 -38.22 -9.51 -11.22
C THR A 418 -39.63 -9.93 -10.79
N THR A 419 -40.12 -9.39 -9.68
CA THR A 419 -41.49 -9.53 -9.18
C THR A 419 -41.96 -8.15 -8.75
N HIS A 420 -43.16 -7.77 -9.17
CA HIS A 420 -43.78 -6.49 -8.77
C HIS A 420 -44.89 -6.72 -7.74
N PRO A 421 -45.14 -5.75 -6.84
CA PRO A 421 -46.20 -5.83 -5.85
C PRO A 421 -47.60 -6.00 -6.48
N GLU A 422 -48.45 -6.78 -5.84
CA GLU A 422 -49.82 -7.00 -6.32
C GLU A 422 -50.61 -5.70 -6.43
N GLY A 423 -51.28 -5.48 -7.57
CA GLY A 423 -52.06 -4.27 -7.86
C GLY A 423 -51.21 -3.07 -8.31
N TYR A 424 -49.90 -3.22 -8.46
CA TYR A 424 -49.01 -2.19 -8.97
C TYR A 424 -48.49 -2.55 -10.37
N ASN A 425 -48.19 -1.53 -11.15
CA ASN A 425 -47.60 -1.70 -12.47
C ASN A 425 -46.12 -2.08 -12.32
N PRO A 426 -45.58 -3.03 -13.13
CA PRO A 426 -44.15 -3.31 -13.17
C PRO A 426 -43.37 -2.07 -13.65
N ILE A 427 -42.10 -1.99 -13.25
CA ILE A 427 -41.14 -0.99 -13.75
C ILE A 427 -40.17 -1.66 -14.72
N GLY A 428 -39.68 -0.88 -15.68
CA GLY A 428 -38.59 -1.34 -16.55
C GLY A 428 -37.23 -1.38 -15.82
N PRO A 429 -36.21 -2.00 -16.43
CA PRO A 429 -34.87 -1.99 -15.89
C PRO A 429 -34.37 -0.55 -15.63
N ILE A 430 -33.67 -0.38 -14.52
CA ILE A 430 -33.04 0.88 -14.14
C ILE A 430 -31.53 0.71 -14.29
N TYR A 431 -30.91 1.54 -15.11
CA TYR A 431 -29.45 1.57 -15.30
C TYR A 431 -28.87 2.72 -14.49
N PHE A 432 -27.73 2.50 -13.85
CA PHE A 432 -27.02 3.54 -13.13
C PHE A 432 -25.50 3.27 -13.11
N THR A 433 -24.74 4.32 -12.89
CA THR A 433 -23.29 4.25 -12.72
C THR A 433 -22.94 4.61 -11.30
N ILE A 434 -22.15 3.76 -10.63
CA ILE A 434 -21.44 4.10 -9.39
C ILE A 434 -20.12 4.72 -9.80
N THR A 435 -19.76 5.83 -9.16
CA THR A 435 -18.48 6.53 -9.34
C THR A 435 -17.89 6.83 -7.98
N ALA A 436 -16.66 6.43 -7.76
CA ALA A 436 -15.89 6.73 -6.57
C ALA A 436 -14.65 7.56 -6.93
N GLU A 437 -14.24 8.42 -6.04
CA GLU A 437 -12.97 9.14 -6.10
C GLU A 437 -12.23 8.89 -4.79
N HIS A 438 -10.98 8.50 -4.86
CA HIS A 438 -10.11 8.23 -3.71
C HIS A 438 -8.71 8.82 -3.92
N GLU A 439 -7.93 8.95 -2.85
CA GLU A 439 -6.60 9.54 -2.91
C GLU A 439 -5.61 8.53 -3.51
N LEU A 440 -5.15 8.78 -4.75
CA LEU A 440 -4.29 7.86 -5.50
C LEU A 440 -2.85 7.77 -4.96
N LEU A 441 -2.34 8.88 -4.40
CA LEU A 441 -0.99 8.95 -3.82
C LEU A 441 -1.04 9.65 -2.47
N SER A 442 -1.01 8.87 -1.40
CA SER A 442 -1.10 9.38 -0.03
C SER A 442 -0.54 8.34 0.95
N ASP A 443 0.22 8.77 1.96
CA ASP A 443 0.68 7.89 3.05
C ASP A 443 -0.49 7.35 3.91
N ASN A 444 -1.69 7.94 3.77
CA ASN A 444 -2.91 7.49 4.41
C ASN A 444 -4.10 7.81 3.48
N PRO A 445 -4.30 7.00 2.43
CA PRO A 445 -5.29 7.28 1.40
C PRO A 445 -6.72 7.17 1.95
N GLY A 446 -7.61 8.02 1.45
CA GLY A 446 -9.01 8.07 1.86
C GLY A 446 -9.97 8.11 0.67
N LEU A 447 -11.22 7.74 0.92
CA LEU A 447 -12.33 7.95 0.00
C LEU A 447 -12.68 9.45 -0.01
N ILE A 448 -12.68 10.07 -1.19
CA ILE A 448 -12.97 11.48 -1.39
C ILE A 448 -14.46 11.68 -1.67
N SER A 449 -15.03 10.88 -2.57
CA SER A 449 -16.46 10.94 -2.90
C SER A 449 -16.98 9.60 -3.40
N LEU A 450 -18.29 9.35 -3.14
CA LEU A 450 -19.02 8.19 -3.65
C LEU A 450 -20.39 8.66 -4.14
N ARG A 451 -20.73 8.37 -5.38
CA ARG A 451 -21.97 8.80 -6.04
C ARG A 451 -22.54 7.70 -6.92
N ALA A 452 -23.85 7.71 -7.11
CA ALA A 452 -24.48 6.97 -8.18
C ALA A 452 -25.45 7.86 -8.96
N THR A 453 -25.45 7.69 -10.26
CA THR A 453 -26.26 8.47 -11.19
C THR A 453 -27.05 7.54 -12.11
N GLU A 454 -28.38 7.76 -12.24
CA GLU A 454 -29.18 7.01 -13.23
C GLU A 454 -28.72 7.32 -14.65
N THR A 455 -28.54 6.25 -15.43
CA THR A 455 -28.07 6.32 -16.83
C THR A 455 -29.05 5.62 -17.78
N THR A 456 -28.78 5.73 -19.05
CA THR A 456 -29.44 4.91 -20.10
C THR A 456 -28.74 3.54 -20.17
N GLU A 457 -29.31 2.61 -20.95
CA GLU A 457 -28.67 1.34 -21.28
C GLU A 457 -27.30 1.52 -21.99
N GLN A 458 -27.08 2.67 -22.64
CA GLN A 458 -25.83 3.02 -23.28
C GLN A 458 -24.87 3.79 -22.34
N HIS A 459 -25.13 3.76 -21.02
CA HIS A 459 -24.31 4.37 -19.97
C HIS A 459 -24.18 5.91 -20.10
N THR A 460 -25.15 6.57 -20.73
CA THR A 460 -25.22 8.03 -20.76
C THR A 460 -26.15 8.57 -19.67
N ASN A 461 -25.82 9.70 -19.06
CA ASN A 461 -26.64 10.30 -18.01
C ASN A 461 -28.05 10.58 -18.51
N LYS A 462 -29.04 10.28 -17.69
CA LYS A 462 -30.46 10.48 -17.99
C LYS A 462 -30.90 11.84 -17.45
N GLU A 463 -31.40 12.72 -18.34
CA GLU A 463 -31.79 14.09 -17.97
C GLU A 463 -32.91 14.16 -16.92
N ALA A 464 -33.83 13.17 -16.93
CA ALA A 464 -34.92 13.04 -15.97
C ALA A 464 -34.95 11.61 -15.45
N GLY A 465 -34.15 11.31 -14.42
CA GLY A 465 -34.09 10.00 -13.79
C GLY A 465 -35.37 9.66 -13.02
N SER A 466 -35.66 8.36 -12.93
CA SER A 466 -36.76 7.82 -12.12
C SER A 466 -36.34 7.59 -10.67
N ILE A 467 -35.04 7.53 -10.41
CA ILE A 467 -34.45 7.36 -9.09
C ILE A 467 -33.39 8.44 -8.82
N THR A 468 -33.16 8.69 -7.55
CA THR A 468 -32.06 9.56 -7.08
C THR A 468 -31.38 8.84 -5.95
N PHE A 469 -30.07 8.65 -6.06
CA PHE A 469 -29.28 8.12 -4.98
C PHE A 469 -28.93 9.21 -3.99
N THR A 470 -28.98 8.86 -2.72
CA THR A 470 -28.48 9.68 -1.63
C THR A 470 -27.43 8.87 -0.89
N SER A 471 -26.29 9.47 -0.60
CA SER A 471 -25.39 8.97 0.43
C SER A 471 -25.87 9.52 1.75
N THR A 472 -26.19 8.65 2.70
CA THR A 472 -26.59 9.06 4.04
C THR A 472 -25.40 9.62 4.82
N ASN A 473 -24.22 9.10 4.51
CA ASN A 473 -22.91 9.55 4.98
C ASN A 473 -21.85 8.98 4.03
N GLU A 474 -20.99 9.82 3.47
CA GLU A 474 -19.88 9.37 2.62
C GLU A 474 -18.97 8.36 3.35
N ASP A 475 -18.94 8.44 4.69
CA ASP A 475 -18.14 7.56 5.53
C ASP A 475 -18.63 6.09 5.53
N ASP A 476 -19.94 5.86 5.30
CA ASP A 476 -20.51 4.51 5.38
C ASP A 476 -20.33 3.70 4.08
N GLY A 477 -20.00 4.37 2.95
CA GLY A 477 -19.86 3.72 1.63
C GLY A 477 -21.18 3.15 1.10
N ILE A 478 -22.33 3.69 1.56
CA ILE A 478 -23.66 3.19 1.24
C ILE A 478 -24.43 4.22 0.40
N LEU A 479 -24.87 3.76 -0.75
CA LEU A 479 -25.72 4.52 -1.67
C LEU A 479 -27.17 4.06 -1.52
N THR A 480 -28.08 4.93 -1.11
CA THR A 480 -29.48 4.61 -0.88
C THR A 480 -30.38 5.26 -1.92
N THR A 481 -31.35 4.53 -2.44
CA THR A 481 -32.37 5.06 -3.34
C THR A 481 -33.75 4.47 -3.07
N ASN A 482 -34.80 5.19 -3.50
CA ASN A 482 -36.19 4.75 -3.45
C ASN A 482 -36.64 4.34 -4.86
N VAL A 483 -37.17 3.14 -5.00
CA VAL A 483 -37.80 2.66 -6.23
C VAL A 483 -39.31 2.61 -6.05
N VAL A 484 -40.01 3.42 -6.87
CA VAL A 484 -41.45 3.67 -6.75
C VAL A 484 -42.25 2.86 -7.77
N ASN A 485 -43.24 2.04 -7.30
CA ASN A 485 -44.27 1.52 -8.18
C ASN A 485 -45.56 2.34 -8.06
N LYS A 486 -46.24 2.52 -9.17
CA LYS A 486 -47.56 3.19 -9.24
C LYS A 486 -48.66 2.15 -9.33
N LYS A 487 -49.75 2.36 -8.58
CA LYS A 487 -50.93 1.52 -8.70
C LYS A 487 -51.46 1.50 -10.14
N GLY A 488 -51.91 0.36 -10.56
CA GLY A 488 -52.67 0.22 -11.81
C GLY A 488 -53.91 1.07 -11.80
N SER A 489 -54.27 1.67 -12.93
CA SER A 489 -55.52 2.41 -13.08
C SER A 489 -56.69 1.43 -13.09
N LEU A 490 -57.63 1.61 -12.17
CA LEU A 490 -58.95 0.98 -12.29
C LEU A 490 -59.62 1.65 -13.49
N LEU A 491 -59.78 0.95 -14.60
CA LEU A 491 -60.57 1.43 -15.71
C LEU A 491 -62.05 1.37 -15.29
N PRO A 492 -62.87 2.38 -15.61
CA PRO A 492 -64.31 2.33 -15.33
C PRO A 492 -64.89 1.10 -16.05
N GLU A 493 -65.46 0.18 -15.30
CA GLU A 493 -66.23 -0.92 -15.91
C GLU A 493 -67.50 -0.32 -16.49
N THR A 494 -67.63 -0.43 -17.83
CA THR A 494 -68.85 -0.02 -18.55
C THR A 494 -70.04 -0.96 -18.33
N GLY A 495 -69.81 -2.04 -17.55
CA GLY A 495 -70.80 -3.08 -17.19
C GLY A 495 -71.32 -3.06 -15.76
N GLY A 496 -71.16 -1.94 -15.01
CA GLY A 496 -71.58 -1.84 -13.62
C GLY A 496 -73.10 -1.85 -13.40
N ILE A 497 -73.53 -1.67 -12.13
CA ILE A 497 -74.91 -1.70 -11.66
C ILE A 497 -75.90 -0.96 -12.56
N GLY A 498 -75.46 0.05 -13.29
CA GLY A 498 -76.30 0.81 -14.25
C GLY A 498 -76.80 -0.05 -15.40
N THR A 499 -76.00 -0.94 -15.99
CA THR A 499 -76.45 -1.84 -17.07
C THR A 499 -77.45 -2.87 -16.57
N THR A 500 -77.29 -3.40 -15.38
CA THR A 500 -78.30 -4.33 -14.77
C THR A 500 -79.63 -3.63 -14.52
N ILE A 501 -79.62 -2.36 -14.06
CA ILE A 501 -80.81 -1.56 -13.89
C ILE A 501 -81.52 -1.30 -15.22
N PHE A 502 -80.74 -0.96 -16.29
CA PHE A 502 -81.31 -0.76 -17.63
C PHE A 502 -81.98 -2.08 -18.18
N TYR A 503 -81.35 -3.23 -17.95
CA TYR A 503 -81.90 -4.52 -18.35
C TYR A 503 -83.19 -4.78 -17.56
N ILE A 504 -83.23 -4.57 -16.26
CA ILE A 504 -84.42 -4.76 -15.42
C ILE A 504 -85.57 -3.81 -15.86
N VAL A 505 -85.27 -2.57 -16.04
CA VAL A 505 -86.25 -1.54 -16.48
C VAL A 505 -86.73 -1.89 -17.91
N GLY A 506 -85.86 -2.28 -18.81
CA GLY A 506 -86.20 -2.71 -20.17
C GLY A 506 -87.15 -3.93 -20.18
N VAL A 507 -86.86 -4.95 -19.38
CA VAL A 507 -87.72 -6.11 -19.24
C VAL A 507 -89.09 -5.74 -18.67
N VAL A 508 -89.21 -4.89 -17.65
CA VAL A 508 -90.43 -4.41 -17.07
C VAL A 508 -91.30 -3.64 -18.09
N LEU A 509 -90.65 -2.75 -18.89
CA LEU A 509 -91.34 -2.01 -19.95
C LEU A 509 -91.86 -2.94 -21.07
N VAL A 510 -91.09 -3.92 -21.49
CA VAL A 510 -91.53 -4.90 -22.50
C VAL A 510 -92.67 -5.73 -21.98
N LEU A 511 -92.62 -6.20 -20.75
CA LEU A 511 -93.75 -6.99 -20.14
C LEU A 511 -94.99 -6.09 -19.96
N GLY A 512 -94.83 -4.83 -19.54
CA GLY A 512 -95.90 -3.85 -19.42
C GLY A 512 -96.60 -3.58 -20.77
N ALA A 513 -95.75 -3.32 -21.80
CA ALA A 513 -96.27 -3.16 -23.18
C ALA A 513 -97.02 -4.39 -23.70
N GLY A 514 -96.48 -5.56 -23.40
CA GLY A 514 -97.13 -6.85 -23.75
C GLY A 514 -98.50 -6.98 -23.09
N VAL A 515 -98.61 -6.69 -21.80
CA VAL A 515 -99.91 -6.73 -21.07
C VAL A 515 -100.85 -5.71 -21.63
N LEU A 516 -100.43 -4.48 -21.92
CA LEU A 516 -101.26 -3.47 -22.55
C LEU A 516 -101.75 -3.84 -23.93
N LEU A 517 -100.94 -4.46 -24.76
CA LEU A 517 -101.33 -4.95 -26.07
C LEU A 517 -102.36 -6.10 -25.99
N VAL A 518 -102.16 -7.03 -25.07
CA VAL A 518 -103.11 -8.12 -24.84
C VAL A 518 -104.42 -7.62 -24.29
N THR A 519 -104.43 -6.69 -23.33
CA THR A 519 -105.67 -6.06 -22.79
C THR A 519 -106.35 -5.23 -23.83
N LYS A 520 -105.68 -4.46 -24.65
CA LYS A 520 -106.21 -3.67 -25.76
C LYS A 520 -106.83 -4.62 -26.85
N LYS A 521 -106.20 -5.75 -27.14
CA LYS A 521 -106.71 -6.76 -28.09
C LYS A 521 -107.95 -7.40 -27.53
N ARG A 522 -108.04 -7.71 -26.24
CA ARG A 522 -109.29 -8.27 -25.60
C ARG A 522 -110.39 -7.20 -25.60
N MET A 523 -110.16 -6.00 -25.25
CA MET A 523 -111.18 -4.95 -25.25
C MET A 523 -111.70 -4.59 -26.65
N ASN A 524 -110.92 -4.83 -27.72
CA ASN A 524 -111.40 -4.70 -29.13
C ASN A 524 -112.07 -5.93 -29.68
N ALA A 525 -112.03 -7.10 -29.01
CA ALA A 525 -112.72 -8.33 -29.39
C ALA A 525 -114.16 -8.45 -28.84
N ASP A 526 -114.48 -7.56 -27.86
CA ASP A 526 -115.82 -7.51 -27.22
C ASP A 526 -116.65 -6.34 -27.76
N LYS A 527 -116.37 -5.80 -28.95
CA LYS A 527 -117.19 -4.87 -29.68
C LYS A 527 -117.76 -5.45 -30.95
#